data_b6b0ee1d85e2b84efe62112b3dbb1997
#
_entry.id   b6b0ee1d85e2b84efe62112b3dbb1997
#
_cell.length_a   1.000
_cell.length_b   1.000
_cell.length_c   1.000
_cell.angle_alpha   90.00
_cell.angle_beta   90.00
_cell.angle_gamma   90.00
#
_symmetry.space_group_name_H-M   'P 1'
#
loop_
_entity.id
_entity.type
_entity.pdbx_description
1 polymer ?
#
loop_
_entity_poly.entity_id
_entity_poly.type
_entity_poly.pdbx_seq_one_letter_code
_entity_poly.pdbx_strand_id
1 'polypeptide(L)'
;MSTTPARAVAIIGAGTAGMAAALFLARAGWQVTLFERFERPQPRGAGLMLQPSGMYVLEKLGLLDAFLAVGAPIYRLLGTNERGRCVVDLRYADLGPGYFGLGIHRGQLFHLLYEAVCAAPVTVRLGHEIAGVERYPDRAFVRTRQGDTHGPYDLVLSADGARSYVRTALGHGVEVRPYAWAALWTVLTDTAGVFGDTLVQRYRGAEKMVGVLPLGRAP
;
A
#
# COMPACT_ATOMS: atom_id res chain seq x y z
N MET A 1 0.06 41.01 -1.37
CA MET A 1 0.08 39.69 -2.02
C MET A 1 -1.04 38.86 -1.39
N SER A 2 -2.14 38.64 -2.10
CA SER A 2 -3.25 37.82 -1.59
C SER A 2 -2.80 36.38 -1.62
N THR A 3 -2.48 35.80 -0.46
CA THR A 3 -2.21 34.36 -0.35
C THR A 3 -3.55 33.64 -0.41
N THR A 4 -3.82 32.97 -1.52
CA THR A 4 -4.95 32.01 -1.57
C THR A 4 -4.79 31.06 -0.38
N PRO A 5 -5.81 30.85 0.46
CA PRO A 5 -5.71 29.93 1.58
C PRO A 5 -5.33 28.53 1.08
N ALA A 6 -4.42 27.87 1.79
CA ALA A 6 -4.01 26.53 1.43
C ALA A 6 -5.22 25.58 1.49
N ARG A 7 -5.43 24.80 0.44
CA ARG A 7 -6.52 23.81 0.37
C ARG A 7 -6.33 22.73 1.42
N ALA A 8 -7.40 22.33 2.06
CA ALA A 8 -7.40 21.30 3.11
C ALA A 8 -7.92 19.95 2.57
N VAL A 9 -7.24 18.87 2.93
CA VAL A 9 -7.66 17.51 2.55
C VAL A 9 -7.71 16.57 3.74
N ALA A 10 -8.78 15.79 3.82
CA ALA A 10 -8.87 14.62 4.69
C ALA A 10 -8.53 13.36 3.90
N ILE A 11 -7.64 12.54 4.43
CA ILE A 11 -7.31 11.21 3.88
C ILE A 11 -7.74 10.17 4.91
N ILE A 12 -8.53 9.19 4.49
CA ILE A 12 -9.08 8.16 5.36
C ILE A 12 -8.33 6.85 5.13
N GLY A 13 -7.58 6.41 6.13
CA GLY A 13 -6.77 5.19 6.14
C GLY A 13 -5.28 5.43 5.91
N ALA A 14 -4.46 5.08 6.91
CA ALA A 14 -2.99 5.14 6.85
C ALA A 14 -2.38 3.85 6.27
N GLY A 15 -3.01 3.28 5.25
CA GLY A 15 -2.42 2.24 4.42
C GLY A 15 -1.43 2.82 3.39
N THR A 16 -0.80 1.95 2.60
CA THR A 16 0.19 2.35 1.58
C THR A 16 -0.32 3.47 0.66
N ALA A 17 -1.57 3.35 0.18
CA ALA A 17 -2.16 4.34 -0.71
C ALA A 17 -2.41 5.68 0.00
N GLY A 18 -2.96 5.64 1.23
CA GLY A 18 -3.24 6.86 1.99
C GLY A 18 -1.97 7.60 2.40
N MET A 19 -0.94 6.88 2.82
CA MET A 19 0.35 7.48 3.18
C MET A 19 1.04 8.10 1.97
N ALA A 20 1.07 7.41 0.81
CA ALA A 20 1.63 7.97 -0.42
C ALA A 20 0.87 9.22 -0.88
N ALA A 21 -0.47 9.19 -0.85
CA ALA A 21 -1.30 10.34 -1.18
C ALA A 21 -1.04 11.53 -0.23
N ALA A 22 -0.90 11.25 1.07
CA ALA A 22 -0.60 12.29 2.07
C ALA A 22 0.72 13.00 1.77
N LEU A 23 1.77 12.24 1.42
CA LEU A 23 3.08 12.77 1.07
C LEU A 23 3.03 13.64 -0.20
N PHE A 24 2.33 13.17 -1.26
CA PHE A 24 2.19 13.95 -2.49
C PHE A 24 1.41 15.25 -2.27
N LEU A 25 0.30 15.19 -1.55
CA LEU A 25 -0.52 16.37 -1.32
C LEU A 25 0.14 17.38 -0.39
N ALA A 26 0.86 16.91 0.63
CA ALA A 26 1.66 17.79 1.48
C ALA A 26 2.75 18.52 0.66
N ARG A 27 3.45 17.83 -0.24
CA ARG A 27 4.41 18.45 -1.17
C ARG A 27 3.77 19.43 -2.15
N ALA A 28 2.52 19.21 -2.51
CA ALA A 28 1.75 20.11 -3.35
C ALA A 28 1.15 21.30 -2.57
N GLY A 29 1.50 21.49 -1.30
CA GLY A 29 1.09 22.60 -0.47
C GLY A 29 -0.32 22.49 0.14
N TRP A 30 -0.90 21.29 0.16
CA TRP A 30 -2.17 21.04 0.84
C TRP A 30 -1.98 20.90 2.35
N GLN A 31 -2.95 21.37 3.11
CA GLN A 31 -3.08 21.05 4.53
C GLN A 31 -3.68 19.64 4.66
N VAL A 32 -2.84 18.65 4.99
CA VAL A 32 -3.23 17.25 4.99
C VAL A 32 -3.55 16.77 6.40
N THR A 33 -4.74 16.18 6.57
CA THR A 33 -5.10 15.40 7.76
C THR A 33 -5.30 13.94 7.35
N LEU A 34 -4.49 13.04 7.91
CA LEU A 34 -4.54 11.61 7.69
C LEU A 34 -5.20 10.91 8.89
N PHE A 35 -6.34 10.28 8.67
CA PHE A 35 -7.10 9.56 9.70
C PHE A 35 -6.81 8.07 9.62
N GLU A 36 -6.53 7.45 10.77
CA GLU A 36 -6.34 6.01 10.91
C GLU A 36 -7.17 5.50 12.09
N ARG A 37 -7.88 4.39 11.87
CA ARG A 37 -8.77 3.81 12.88
C ARG A 37 -8.05 3.17 14.06
N PHE A 38 -6.83 2.70 13.86
CA PHE A 38 -6.03 2.09 14.92
C PHE A 38 -5.23 3.14 15.68
N GLU A 39 -5.22 3.04 17.01
CA GLU A 39 -4.36 3.86 17.87
C GLU A 39 -2.87 3.55 17.65
N ARG A 40 -2.57 2.29 17.30
CA ARG A 40 -1.23 1.80 16.97
C ARG A 40 -1.32 1.05 15.66
N PRO A 41 -1.14 1.74 14.54
CA PRO A 41 -1.17 1.09 13.25
C PRO A 41 -0.01 0.10 13.13
N GLN A 42 -0.35 -1.13 12.77
CA GLN A 42 0.63 -2.20 12.61
C GLN A 42 0.50 -2.81 11.23
N PRO A 43 1.63 -3.09 10.57
CA PRO A 43 1.62 -3.80 9.31
C PRO A 43 1.11 -5.23 9.51
N ARG A 44 0.24 -5.69 8.62
CA ARG A 44 -0.26 -7.07 8.61
C ARG A 44 0.19 -7.77 7.34
N GLY A 45 0.64 -9.00 7.47
CA GLY A 45 1.07 -9.81 6.36
C GLY A 45 2.56 -10.07 6.35
N ALA A 46 3.03 -11.00 5.49
CA ALA A 46 4.43 -11.38 5.38
C ALA A 46 5.18 -10.41 4.47
N GLY A 47 4.95 -10.53 3.17
CA GLY A 47 5.63 -9.75 2.17
C GLY A 47 4.77 -9.50 0.95
N LEU A 48 5.27 -8.66 0.08
CA LEU A 48 4.69 -8.40 -1.23
C LEU A 48 5.82 -8.05 -2.22
N MET A 49 5.49 -8.13 -3.50
CA MET A 49 6.37 -7.67 -4.56
C MET A 49 5.85 -6.33 -5.09
N LEU A 50 6.67 -5.29 -4.93
CA LEU A 50 6.43 -4.02 -5.60
C LEU A 50 6.80 -4.15 -7.07
N GLN A 51 5.90 -3.74 -7.94
CA GLN A 51 6.12 -3.66 -9.37
C GLN A 51 6.85 -2.35 -9.73
N PRO A 52 7.43 -2.24 -10.92
CA PRO A 52 8.08 -1.00 -11.38
C PRO A 52 7.21 0.24 -11.22
N SER A 53 5.89 0.13 -11.42
CA SER A 53 4.96 1.24 -11.20
C SER A 53 4.91 1.71 -9.74
N GLY A 54 4.98 0.77 -8.79
CA GLY A 54 5.04 1.09 -7.36
C GLY A 54 6.38 1.72 -6.98
N MET A 55 7.48 1.22 -7.53
CA MET A 55 8.81 1.81 -7.33
C MET A 55 8.91 3.22 -7.92
N TYR A 56 8.29 3.47 -9.06
CA TYR A 56 8.20 4.82 -9.63
C TYR A 56 7.51 5.82 -8.68
N VAL A 57 6.44 5.40 -7.98
CA VAL A 57 5.81 6.23 -6.95
C VAL A 57 6.79 6.55 -5.81
N LEU A 58 7.55 5.55 -5.35
CA LEU A 58 8.55 5.76 -4.30
C LEU A 58 9.69 6.67 -4.76
N GLU A 59 10.13 6.55 -6.02
CA GLU A 59 11.12 7.44 -6.62
C GLU A 59 10.63 8.89 -6.62
N LYS A 60 9.38 9.14 -7.06
CA LYS A 60 8.78 10.48 -7.04
C LYS A 60 8.64 11.04 -5.61
N LEU A 61 8.53 10.17 -4.63
CA LEU A 61 8.55 10.52 -3.22
C LEU A 61 9.97 10.64 -2.64
N GLY A 62 11.03 10.36 -3.42
CA GLY A 62 12.42 10.38 -2.94
C GLY A 62 12.70 9.32 -1.87
N LEU A 63 11.93 8.24 -1.87
CA LEU A 63 12.00 7.16 -0.88
C LEU A 63 12.62 5.88 -1.44
N LEU A 64 12.79 5.77 -2.77
CA LEU A 64 13.16 4.52 -3.44
C LEU A 64 14.43 3.89 -2.87
N ASP A 65 15.47 4.67 -2.63
CA ASP A 65 16.77 4.16 -2.13
C ASP A 65 16.63 3.48 -0.76
N ALA A 66 15.80 4.05 0.14
CA ALA A 66 15.55 3.44 1.44
C ALA A 66 14.83 2.07 1.30
N PHE A 67 13.96 1.93 0.32
CA PHE A 67 13.27 0.67 0.04
C PHE A 67 14.20 -0.36 -0.62
N LEU A 68 15.06 0.08 -1.54
CA LEU A 68 16.06 -0.77 -2.17
C LEU A 68 17.07 -1.32 -1.15
N ALA A 69 17.40 -0.54 -0.12
CA ALA A 69 18.34 -0.94 0.92
C ALA A 69 17.85 -2.13 1.78
N VAL A 70 16.54 -2.33 1.86
CA VAL A 70 15.91 -3.39 2.71
C VAL A 70 15.21 -4.47 1.91
N GLY A 71 14.83 -4.22 0.65
CA GLY A 71 14.16 -5.18 -0.21
C GLY A 71 15.10 -6.09 -0.97
N ALA A 72 14.54 -7.09 -1.68
CA ALA A 72 15.26 -7.97 -2.58
C ALA A 72 14.83 -7.69 -4.03
N PRO A 73 15.75 -7.38 -4.95
CA PRO A 73 15.43 -7.30 -6.36
C PRO A 73 14.93 -8.63 -6.90
N ILE A 74 13.86 -8.61 -7.68
CA ILE A 74 13.27 -9.79 -8.32
C ILE A 74 13.31 -9.58 -9.84
N TYR A 75 14.12 -10.36 -10.54
CA TYR A 75 14.28 -10.24 -11.99
C TYR A 75 13.42 -11.24 -12.77
N ARG A 76 12.93 -12.27 -12.09
CA ARG A 76 12.15 -13.34 -12.74
C ARG A 76 11.00 -13.81 -11.87
N LEU A 77 9.90 -14.17 -12.52
CA LEU A 77 8.81 -14.95 -11.95
C LEU A 77 8.75 -16.29 -12.69
N LEU A 78 9.03 -17.37 -11.99
CA LEU A 78 9.03 -18.72 -12.56
C LEU A 78 8.00 -19.59 -11.86
N GLY A 79 7.03 -20.04 -12.63
CA GLY A 79 5.97 -20.94 -12.16
C GLY A 79 6.01 -22.28 -12.89
N THR A 80 5.97 -23.37 -12.15
CA THR A 80 5.92 -24.72 -12.71
C THR A 80 4.77 -25.52 -12.08
N ASN A 81 4.21 -26.47 -12.83
CA ASN A 81 3.24 -27.41 -12.27
C ASN A 81 3.91 -28.57 -11.52
N GLU A 82 3.11 -29.49 -10.98
CA GLU A 82 3.58 -30.70 -10.24
C GLU A 82 4.42 -31.64 -11.08
N ARG A 83 4.32 -31.58 -12.42
CA ARG A 83 5.10 -32.39 -13.36
C ARG A 83 6.37 -31.70 -13.84
N GLY A 84 6.71 -30.52 -13.24
CA GLY A 84 7.86 -29.73 -13.61
C GLY A 84 7.71 -28.92 -14.92
N ARG A 85 6.52 -28.96 -15.56
CA ARG A 85 6.27 -28.15 -16.76
C ARG A 85 6.16 -26.69 -16.40
N CYS A 86 6.82 -25.83 -17.17
CA CYS A 86 6.71 -24.39 -17.03
C CYS A 86 5.27 -23.93 -17.33
N VAL A 87 4.68 -23.17 -16.41
CA VAL A 87 3.35 -22.54 -16.51
C VAL A 87 3.51 -21.05 -16.76
N VAL A 88 4.48 -20.43 -16.10
CA VAL A 88 4.79 -19.00 -16.17
C VAL A 88 6.30 -18.83 -16.14
N ASP A 89 6.85 -18.08 -17.07
CA ASP A 89 8.24 -17.61 -17.07
C ASP A 89 8.22 -16.15 -17.55
N LEU A 90 8.20 -15.22 -16.61
CA LEU A 90 8.23 -13.79 -16.88
C LEU A 90 9.58 -13.22 -16.42
N ARG A 91 10.25 -12.52 -17.31
CA ARG A 91 11.50 -11.85 -17.04
C ARG A 91 11.31 -10.35 -17.18
N TYR A 92 11.71 -9.60 -16.17
CA TYR A 92 11.61 -8.14 -16.24
C TYR A 92 12.48 -7.55 -17.35
N ALA A 93 13.55 -8.24 -17.75
CA ALA A 93 14.39 -7.84 -18.88
C ALA A 93 13.59 -7.74 -20.21
N ASP A 94 12.48 -8.48 -20.35
CA ASP A 94 11.62 -8.42 -21.54
C ASP A 94 10.85 -7.08 -21.62
N LEU A 95 10.72 -6.34 -20.52
CA LEU A 95 10.14 -4.99 -20.49
C LEU A 95 11.17 -3.92 -20.85
N GLY A 96 12.45 -4.24 -20.78
CA GLY A 96 13.57 -3.32 -21.05
C GLY A 96 14.67 -3.37 -19.98
N PRO A 97 15.81 -2.71 -20.24
CA PRO A 97 16.92 -2.70 -19.30
C PRO A 97 16.56 -1.97 -18.00
N GLY A 98 17.02 -2.51 -16.88
CA GLY A 98 16.85 -1.90 -15.56
C GLY A 98 15.51 -2.16 -14.87
N TYR A 99 14.56 -2.84 -15.51
CA TYR A 99 13.31 -3.24 -14.85
C TYR A 99 13.52 -4.44 -13.94
N PHE A 100 12.89 -4.40 -12.76
CA PHE A 100 12.81 -5.50 -11.81
C PHE A 100 11.62 -5.27 -10.86
N GLY A 101 11.16 -6.30 -10.17
CA GLY A 101 10.28 -6.20 -9.03
C GLY A 101 11.08 -6.08 -7.74
N LEU A 102 10.49 -5.54 -6.67
CA LEU A 102 11.12 -5.48 -5.37
C LEU A 102 10.31 -6.29 -4.36
N GLY A 103 10.85 -7.43 -3.93
CA GLY A 103 10.30 -8.19 -2.82
C GLY A 103 10.61 -7.50 -1.51
N ILE A 104 9.60 -7.20 -0.70
CA ILE A 104 9.78 -6.48 0.55
C ILE A 104 8.84 -7.00 1.63
N HIS A 105 9.31 -7.04 2.87
CA HIS A 105 8.46 -7.32 4.03
C HIS A 105 7.46 -6.19 4.25
N ARG A 106 6.19 -6.52 4.49
CA ARG A 106 5.13 -5.50 4.67
C ARG A 106 5.40 -4.58 5.86
N GLY A 107 6.08 -5.09 6.88
CA GLY A 107 6.53 -4.30 8.02
C GLY A 107 7.47 -3.18 7.61
N GLN A 108 8.48 -3.49 6.81
CA GLN A 108 9.44 -2.51 6.30
C GLN A 108 8.75 -1.49 5.38
N LEU A 109 7.90 -1.95 4.47
CA LEU A 109 7.13 -1.06 3.59
C LEU A 109 6.31 -0.05 4.40
N PHE A 110 5.59 -0.55 5.41
CA PHE A 110 4.77 0.32 6.26
C PHE A 110 5.63 1.30 7.06
N HIS A 111 6.68 0.81 7.70
CA HIS A 111 7.55 1.60 8.58
C HIS A 111 8.19 2.77 7.83
N LEU A 112 8.83 2.52 6.69
CA LEU A 112 9.46 3.55 5.87
C LEU A 112 8.48 4.62 5.37
N LEU A 113 7.27 4.21 4.95
CA LEU A 113 6.23 5.17 4.55
C LEU A 113 5.72 5.97 5.75
N TYR A 114 5.51 5.31 6.88
CA TYR A 114 4.98 5.97 8.07
C TYR A 114 5.97 6.97 8.67
N GLU A 115 7.25 6.62 8.72
CA GLU A 115 8.32 7.55 9.11
C GLU A 115 8.37 8.79 8.20
N ALA A 116 8.26 8.57 6.87
CA ALA A 116 8.21 9.67 5.92
C ALA A 116 6.98 10.59 6.14
N VAL A 117 5.82 10.00 6.46
CA VAL A 117 4.60 10.76 6.80
C VAL A 117 4.80 11.56 8.10
N CYS A 118 5.39 10.94 9.13
CA CYS A 118 5.65 11.63 10.40
C CYS A 118 6.66 12.78 10.26
N ALA A 119 7.58 12.69 9.31
CA ALA A 119 8.56 13.76 9.01
C ALA A 119 8.00 14.86 8.09
N ALA A 120 6.84 14.64 7.45
CA ALA A 120 6.19 15.59 6.56
C ALA A 120 5.20 16.50 7.30
N PRO A 121 4.79 17.65 6.73
CA PRO A 121 3.75 18.52 7.31
C PRO A 121 2.34 17.90 7.14
N VAL A 122 2.14 16.73 7.75
CA VAL A 122 0.90 15.95 7.74
C VAL A 122 0.39 15.81 9.17
N THR A 123 -0.86 16.20 9.41
CA THR A 123 -1.53 15.95 10.70
C THR A 123 -2.05 14.51 10.72
N VAL A 124 -1.44 13.64 11.53
CA VAL A 124 -1.88 12.24 11.67
C VAL A 124 -2.84 12.12 12.86
N ARG A 125 -4.03 11.56 12.63
CA ARG A 125 -5.07 11.30 13.62
C ARG A 125 -5.25 9.79 13.77
N LEU A 126 -4.61 9.21 14.77
CA LEU A 126 -4.74 7.79 15.13
C LEU A 126 -5.97 7.56 16.01
N GLY A 127 -6.53 6.35 16.01
CA GLY A 127 -7.73 6.00 16.77
C GLY A 127 -9.03 6.60 16.21
N HIS A 128 -8.99 7.20 15.01
CA HIS A 128 -10.13 7.87 14.40
C HIS A 128 -10.74 7.02 13.28
N GLU A 129 -11.69 6.15 13.63
CA GLU A 129 -12.45 5.38 12.65
C GLU A 129 -13.51 6.28 12.01
N ILE A 130 -13.32 6.62 10.74
CA ILE A 130 -14.29 7.45 10.01
C ILE A 130 -15.49 6.59 9.61
N ALA A 131 -16.67 7.04 10.02
CA ALA A 131 -17.96 6.39 9.82
C ALA A 131 -18.90 7.17 8.88
N GLY A 132 -18.50 8.34 8.40
CA GLY A 132 -19.32 9.14 7.48
C GLY A 132 -18.55 10.27 6.84
N VAL A 133 -19.08 10.72 5.70
CA VAL A 133 -18.62 11.92 5.00
C VAL A 133 -19.86 12.76 4.68
N GLU A 134 -19.90 13.97 5.19
CA GLU A 134 -20.93 14.96 4.91
C GLU A 134 -20.43 15.89 3.82
N ARG A 135 -21.17 15.99 2.73
CA ARG A 135 -20.82 16.76 1.54
C ARG A 135 -21.68 17.99 1.41
N TYR A 136 -21.04 19.12 1.19
CA TYR A 136 -21.64 20.38 0.82
C TYR A 136 -21.09 20.85 -0.53
N PRO A 137 -21.66 21.86 -1.18
CA PRO A 137 -21.24 22.29 -2.52
C PRO A 137 -19.75 22.69 -2.59
N ASP A 138 -19.21 23.27 -1.55
CA ASP A 138 -17.86 23.88 -1.49
C ASP A 138 -16.93 23.22 -0.46
N ARG A 139 -17.43 22.28 0.33
CA ARG A 139 -16.66 21.68 1.44
C ARG A 139 -17.19 20.29 1.81
N ALA A 140 -16.39 19.59 2.59
CA ALA A 140 -16.80 18.31 3.19
C ALA A 140 -16.34 18.22 4.65
N PHE A 141 -17.03 17.37 5.41
CA PHE A 141 -16.67 17.02 6.77
C PHE A 141 -16.59 15.51 6.88
N VAL A 142 -15.71 15.01 7.73
CA VAL A 142 -15.64 13.59 8.08
C VAL A 142 -16.13 13.40 9.51
N ARG A 143 -16.91 12.35 9.73
CA ARG A 143 -17.46 12.01 11.05
C ARG A 143 -16.89 10.69 11.52
N THR A 144 -16.36 10.68 12.75
CA THR A 144 -15.86 9.48 13.38
C THR A 144 -17.00 8.59 13.88
N ARG A 145 -16.69 7.33 14.16
CA ARG A 145 -17.66 6.40 14.80
C ARG A 145 -18.06 6.86 16.20
N GLN A 146 -17.21 7.61 16.89
CA GLN A 146 -17.47 8.20 18.20
C GLN A 146 -18.40 9.41 18.15
N GLY A 147 -18.64 9.96 16.95
CA GLY A 147 -19.52 11.10 16.72
C GLY A 147 -18.82 12.43 16.50
N ASP A 148 -17.49 12.48 16.62
CA ASP A 148 -16.74 13.71 16.37
C ASP A 148 -16.76 14.07 14.89
N THR A 149 -16.87 15.36 14.61
CA THR A 149 -16.84 15.93 13.24
C THR A 149 -15.58 16.73 13.03
N HIS A 150 -14.90 16.48 11.92
CA HIS A 150 -13.67 17.18 11.51
C HIS A 150 -13.84 17.81 10.13
N GLY A 151 -13.29 19.00 9.97
CA GLY A 151 -13.35 19.79 8.74
C GLY A 151 -13.44 21.30 9.03
N PRO A 152 -13.75 22.15 8.06
CA PRO A 152 -14.07 21.78 6.67
C PRO A 152 -12.85 21.35 5.85
N TYR A 153 -13.10 20.50 4.85
CA TYR A 153 -12.10 20.06 3.88
C TYR A 153 -12.59 20.37 2.46
N ASP A 154 -11.66 20.75 1.59
CA ASP A 154 -11.91 20.93 0.15
C ASP A 154 -11.98 19.60 -0.59
N LEU A 155 -11.31 18.57 -0.04
CA LEU A 155 -11.24 17.23 -0.62
C LEU A 155 -11.25 16.17 0.49
N VAL A 156 -11.93 15.06 0.23
CA VAL A 156 -11.84 13.83 1.04
C VAL A 156 -11.39 12.68 0.15
N LEU A 157 -10.26 12.05 0.49
CA LEU A 157 -9.74 10.86 -0.16
C LEU A 157 -9.99 9.64 0.72
N SER A 158 -10.79 8.69 0.22
CA SER A 158 -11.00 7.42 0.90
C SER A 158 -9.97 6.40 0.43
N ALA A 159 -9.06 6.01 1.33
CA ALA A 159 -8.04 4.98 1.18
C ALA A 159 -8.18 3.90 2.27
N ASP A 160 -9.41 3.66 2.74
CA ASP A 160 -9.78 2.80 3.86
C ASP A 160 -9.82 1.29 3.51
N GLY A 161 -9.33 0.95 2.31
CA GLY A 161 -8.99 -0.41 1.89
C GLY A 161 -10.17 -1.25 1.39
N ALA A 162 -9.94 -2.56 1.33
CA ALA A 162 -10.90 -3.50 0.72
C ALA A 162 -12.26 -3.53 1.42
N ARG A 163 -12.29 -3.27 2.72
CA ARG A 163 -13.52 -3.18 3.54
C ARG A 163 -13.96 -1.74 3.76
N SER A 164 -13.82 -0.90 2.74
CA SER A 164 -14.15 0.52 2.80
C SER A 164 -15.58 0.74 3.28
N TYR A 165 -15.71 1.41 4.42
CA TYR A 165 -17.00 1.86 4.93
C TYR A 165 -17.52 3.07 4.14
N VAL A 166 -16.62 3.98 3.79
CA VAL A 166 -16.96 5.19 3.04
C VAL A 166 -17.58 4.85 1.69
N ARG A 167 -17.03 3.87 0.97
CA ARG A 167 -17.58 3.37 -0.29
C ARG A 167 -19.04 2.91 -0.12
N THR A 168 -19.33 2.17 0.94
CA THR A 168 -20.68 1.67 1.25
C THR A 168 -21.61 2.81 1.63
N ALA A 169 -21.15 3.74 2.48
CA ALA A 169 -21.94 4.87 2.96
C ALA A 169 -22.31 5.86 1.85
N LEU A 170 -21.44 6.04 0.84
CA LEU A 170 -21.71 6.92 -0.29
C LEU A 170 -22.71 6.34 -1.32
N GLY A 171 -23.08 5.06 -1.20
CA GLY A 171 -24.17 4.48 -1.99
C GLY A 171 -23.90 4.40 -3.51
N HIS A 172 -22.64 4.36 -3.95
CA HIS A 172 -22.29 4.39 -5.38
C HIS A 172 -22.61 3.10 -6.15
N GLY A 173 -23.45 2.22 -5.63
CA GLY A 173 -23.89 1.01 -6.33
C GLY A 173 -22.78 0.00 -6.64
N VAL A 174 -21.65 0.09 -5.96
CA VAL A 174 -20.52 -0.82 -6.18
C VAL A 174 -20.84 -2.19 -5.58
N GLU A 175 -20.94 -3.20 -6.43
CA GLU A 175 -21.08 -4.58 -5.99
C GLU A 175 -19.75 -5.07 -5.42
N VAL A 176 -19.77 -5.51 -4.16
CA VAL A 176 -18.61 -6.14 -3.50
C VAL A 176 -18.80 -7.65 -3.51
N ARG A 177 -18.01 -8.34 -4.31
CA ARG A 177 -17.99 -9.81 -4.33
C ARG A 177 -16.82 -10.32 -3.48
N PRO A 178 -17.08 -11.09 -2.40
CA PRO A 178 -16.02 -11.73 -1.66
C PRO A 178 -15.25 -12.70 -2.56
N TYR A 179 -13.92 -12.65 -2.49
CA TYR A 179 -13.07 -13.61 -3.20
C TYR A 179 -12.98 -14.90 -2.38
N ALA A 180 -13.33 -16.02 -3.01
CA ALA A 180 -13.45 -17.32 -2.33
C ALA A 180 -12.09 -17.98 -1.96
N TRP A 181 -10.98 -17.39 -2.39
CA TRP A 181 -9.65 -17.92 -2.15
C TRP A 181 -8.95 -17.14 -1.03
N ALA A 182 -8.15 -17.84 -0.26
CA ALA A 182 -7.30 -17.27 0.78
C ALA A 182 -5.86 -17.76 0.62
N ALA A 183 -4.91 -17.06 1.22
CA ALA A 183 -3.53 -17.46 1.28
C ALA A 183 -3.08 -17.61 2.74
N LEU A 184 -2.40 -18.72 3.02
CA LEU A 184 -1.58 -18.86 4.23
C LEU A 184 -0.16 -18.38 3.89
N TRP A 185 0.45 -17.69 4.83
CA TRP A 185 1.78 -17.14 4.62
C TRP A 185 2.63 -17.23 5.88
N THR A 186 3.92 -17.37 5.67
CA THR A 186 4.93 -17.29 6.74
C THR A 186 6.18 -16.63 6.19
N VAL A 187 7.08 -16.22 7.07
CA VAL A 187 8.43 -15.72 6.72
C VAL A 187 9.43 -16.72 7.27
N LEU A 188 10.38 -17.11 6.43
CA LEU A 188 11.44 -18.05 6.75
C LEU A 188 12.78 -17.43 6.36
N THR A 189 13.85 -17.81 7.05
CA THR A 189 15.20 -17.45 6.68
C THR A 189 15.75 -18.44 5.66
N ASP A 190 16.16 -17.96 4.48
CA ASP A 190 16.85 -18.76 3.47
C ASP A 190 18.34 -18.81 3.81
N THR A 191 18.72 -19.76 4.69
CA THR A 191 20.11 -19.93 5.13
C THR A 191 21.02 -20.50 4.05
N ALA A 192 20.47 -21.13 3.02
CA ALA A 192 21.19 -21.75 1.92
C ALA A 192 21.27 -20.86 0.66
N GLY A 193 20.56 -19.72 0.63
CA GLY A 193 20.54 -18.80 -0.51
C GLY A 193 19.94 -19.40 -1.78
N VAL A 194 18.96 -20.31 -1.63
CA VAL A 194 18.43 -21.14 -2.74
C VAL A 194 17.58 -20.33 -3.71
N PHE A 195 16.87 -19.31 -3.22
CA PHE A 195 15.84 -18.63 -4.01
C PHE A 195 16.34 -17.41 -4.79
N GLY A 196 17.48 -16.85 -4.42
CA GLY A 196 18.16 -15.77 -5.16
C GLY A 196 17.24 -14.57 -5.44
N ASP A 197 17.09 -14.25 -6.72
CA ASP A 197 16.35 -13.09 -7.24
C ASP A 197 15.07 -13.44 -8.02
N THR A 198 14.54 -14.63 -7.77
CA THR A 198 13.39 -15.20 -8.50
C THR A 198 12.21 -15.44 -7.57
N LEU A 199 11.04 -14.92 -7.94
CA LEU A 199 9.77 -15.38 -7.36
C LEU A 199 9.45 -16.76 -7.93
N VAL A 200 9.58 -17.80 -7.12
CA VAL A 200 9.30 -19.18 -7.52
C VAL A 200 7.87 -19.57 -7.13
N GLN A 201 7.14 -20.15 -8.06
CA GLN A 201 5.78 -20.62 -7.81
C GLN A 201 5.60 -22.09 -8.26
N ARG A 202 4.83 -22.86 -7.49
CA ARG A 202 4.44 -24.23 -7.80
C ARG A 202 2.93 -24.32 -7.82
N TYR A 203 2.40 -24.85 -8.91
CA TYR A 203 0.98 -24.96 -9.14
C TYR A 203 0.53 -26.43 -9.14
N ARG A 204 -0.61 -26.69 -8.53
CA ARG A 204 -1.35 -27.94 -8.69
C ARG A 204 -2.71 -27.60 -9.27
N GLY A 205 -2.82 -27.73 -10.59
CA GLY A 205 -3.98 -27.26 -11.33
C GLY A 205 -4.27 -25.78 -11.05
N ALA A 206 -5.55 -25.43 -10.98
CA ALA A 206 -6.03 -24.12 -10.54
C ALA A 206 -6.39 -24.08 -9.04
N GLU A 207 -6.19 -25.18 -8.31
CA GLU A 207 -6.68 -25.34 -6.93
C GLU A 207 -5.69 -24.87 -5.88
N LYS A 208 -4.41 -25.11 -6.09
CA LYS A 208 -3.37 -24.83 -5.09
C LYS A 208 -2.13 -24.22 -5.74
N MET A 209 -1.58 -23.25 -5.05
CA MET A 209 -0.30 -22.63 -5.41
C MET A 209 0.53 -22.42 -4.14
N VAL A 210 1.83 -22.69 -4.24
CA VAL A 210 2.83 -22.27 -3.27
C VAL A 210 3.76 -21.29 -3.97
N GLY A 211 4.02 -20.16 -3.35
CA GLY A 211 4.96 -19.15 -3.84
C GLY A 211 6.04 -18.86 -2.80
N VAL A 212 7.28 -18.75 -3.25
CA VAL A 212 8.41 -18.29 -2.43
C VAL A 212 8.92 -16.99 -3.04
N LEU A 213 8.85 -15.92 -2.27
CA LEU A 213 9.27 -14.59 -2.65
C LEU A 213 10.44 -14.15 -1.76
N PRO A 214 11.62 -13.87 -2.30
CA PRO A 214 12.68 -13.23 -1.56
C PRO A 214 12.25 -11.84 -1.09
N LEU A 215 12.49 -11.50 0.18
CA LEU A 215 12.02 -10.25 0.80
C LEU A 215 13.14 -9.28 1.20
N GLY A 216 14.38 -9.65 0.98
CA GLY A 216 15.53 -8.87 1.45
C GLY A 216 15.82 -9.09 2.94
N ARG A 217 16.20 -8.05 3.64
CA ARG A 217 16.55 -8.15 5.07
C ARG A 217 15.28 -8.25 5.90
N ALA A 218 15.28 -9.18 6.87
CA ALA A 218 14.25 -9.22 7.89
C ALA A 218 14.25 -7.91 8.72
N PRO A 219 13.10 -7.48 9.23
CA PRO A 219 13.00 -6.34 10.14
C PRO A 219 13.70 -6.61 11.46
#